data_4a72dca97b4b9117c9308d206b1e63eb
#
_entry.id   4a72dca97b4b9117c9308d206b1e63eb
#
_cell.length_a   1.000
_cell.length_b   1.000
_cell.length_c   1.000
_cell.angle_alpha   90.00
_cell.angle_beta   90.00
_cell.angle_gamma   90.00
#
_symmetry.space_group_name_H-M   'P 1'
#
loop_
_entity.id
_entity.type
_entity.pdbx_description
1 polymer ?
#
loop_
_entity_poly.entity_id
_entity_poly.type
_entity_poly.pdbx_seq_one_letter_code
_entity_poly.pdbx_strand_id
1 'polypeptide(L)'
;MKKLTTGKIWQFAAGQFGWAMLSGIISNWLVYFYQPDKTAISQGQTVFIPQGLVVFGIFTIIGGITAFGRIFDAFTDPMIASLSDRCTSKNGRRIPFLKWASLPLALSTVLVFWSPVNKNSWINGVFLLIMILAYYLSITAYCTPYNALIPELGHTQQERLNISTVISFTFIAGTAVAYLAPTIWGMFIPAFGRVGAIRMTFTLMAAIAFICMLVPVFCIREKDYVDTVPAKESAFGSLAATFKNAEFRKFVASDIFYWIALTMFQTGLPFFVTSLLKLPETMTTLYFVGMTALS
;
A
#
# COMPACT_ATOMS: atom_id res chain seq x y z
N MET A 1 17.76 2.02 -27.71
CA MET A 1 17.00 2.39 -26.50
C MET A 1 17.75 3.46 -25.72
N LYS A 2 17.02 4.45 -25.19
CA LYS A 2 17.64 5.50 -24.37
C LYS A 2 17.93 4.97 -22.97
N LYS A 3 19.05 5.39 -22.36
CA LYS A 3 19.31 5.11 -20.93
C LYS A 3 18.55 6.09 -20.06
N LEU A 4 18.03 5.61 -18.91
CA LEU A 4 17.47 6.52 -17.91
C LEU A 4 18.58 7.38 -17.29
N THR A 5 18.35 8.69 -17.27
CA THR A 5 19.21 9.60 -16.50
C THR A 5 18.85 9.51 -15.01
N THR A 6 19.79 9.86 -14.12
CA THR A 6 19.57 9.86 -12.67
C THR A 6 18.31 10.65 -12.28
N GLY A 7 18.07 11.80 -12.90
CA GLY A 7 16.85 12.59 -12.67
C GLY A 7 15.56 11.84 -13.04
N LYS A 8 15.57 11.06 -14.12
CA LYS A 8 14.43 10.22 -14.51
C LYS A 8 14.20 9.05 -13.57
N ILE A 9 15.26 8.49 -12.98
CA ILE A 9 15.15 7.44 -11.96
C ILE A 9 14.43 8.00 -10.73
N TRP A 10 14.78 9.20 -10.24
CA TRP A 10 14.09 9.84 -9.12
C TRP A 10 12.64 10.21 -9.45
N GLN A 11 12.36 10.67 -10.68
CA GLN A 11 10.99 10.91 -11.13
C GLN A 11 10.17 9.61 -11.18
N PHE A 12 10.76 8.50 -11.60
CA PHE A 12 10.11 7.19 -11.53
C PHE A 12 9.87 6.76 -10.08
N ALA A 13 10.88 6.88 -9.23
CA ALA A 13 10.82 6.51 -7.82
C ALA A 13 9.84 7.37 -6.98
N ALA A 14 9.45 8.56 -7.44
CA ALA A 14 8.38 9.34 -6.81
C ALA A 14 7.04 8.57 -6.78
N GLY A 15 6.76 7.75 -7.80
CA GLY A 15 5.61 6.86 -7.81
C GLY A 15 5.66 5.83 -6.68
N GLN A 16 6.86 5.28 -6.42
CA GLN A 16 7.11 4.36 -5.30
C GLN A 16 6.81 5.02 -3.95
N PHE A 17 7.30 6.23 -3.73
CA PHE A 17 7.03 7.00 -2.52
C PHE A 17 5.53 7.16 -2.28
N GLY A 18 4.77 7.54 -3.33
CA GLY A 18 3.33 7.76 -3.23
C GLY A 18 2.58 6.51 -2.80
N TRP A 19 2.73 5.40 -3.53
CA TRP A 19 1.99 4.19 -3.19
C TRP A 19 2.50 3.52 -1.90
N ALA A 20 3.78 3.63 -1.57
CA ALA A 20 4.32 3.13 -0.30
C ALA A 20 3.71 3.86 0.90
N MET A 21 3.52 5.18 0.79
CA MET A 21 2.84 5.97 1.82
C MET A 21 1.38 5.53 1.99
N LEU A 22 0.62 5.33 0.91
CA LEU A 22 -0.77 4.86 0.98
C LEU A 22 -0.87 3.44 1.56
N SER A 23 0.03 2.56 1.14
CA SER A 23 0.13 1.20 1.69
C SER A 23 0.46 1.21 3.18
N GLY A 24 1.38 2.09 3.59
CA GLY A 24 1.75 2.28 5.00
C GLY A 24 0.57 2.78 5.85
N ILE A 25 -0.25 3.70 5.33
CA ILE A 25 -1.47 4.17 6.02
C ILE A 25 -2.40 2.98 6.32
N ILE A 26 -2.68 2.16 5.32
CA ILE A 26 -3.59 1.00 5.50
C ILE A 26 -2.96 -0.05 6.41
N SER A 27 -1.70 -0.43 6.18
CA SER A 27 -1.05 -1.50 6.95
C SER A 27 -0.89 -1.17 8.43
N ASN A 28 -0.59 0.09 8.76
CA ASN A 28 -0.27 0.49 10.13
C ASN A 28 -1.51 0.96 10.91
N TRP A 29 -2.45 1.64 10.25
CA TRP A 29 -3.48 2.41 10.96
C TRP A 29 -4.90 1.91 10.74
N LEU A 30 -5.16 0.99 9.77
CA LEU A 30 -6.49 0.46 9.52
C LEU A 30 -7.05 -0.26 10.75
N VAL A 31 -6.31 -1.23 11.26
CA VAL A 31 -6.74 -2.02 12.43
C VAL A 31 -6.84 -1.12 13.66
N TYR A 32 -5.85 -0.25 13.87
CA TYR A 32 -5.82 0.69 14.98
C TYR A 32 -7.02 1.66 14.98
N PHE A 33 -7.45 2.13 13.82
CA PHE A 33 -8.60 3.02 13.68
C PHE A 33 -9.93 2.32 13.98
N TYR A 34 -10.10 1.08 13.53
CA TYR A 34 -11.36 0.34 13.68
C TYR A 34 -11.44 -0.53 14.94
N GLN A 35 -10.31 -0.84 15.56
CA GLN A 35 -10.21 -1.52 16.85
C GLN A 35 -9.45 -0.65 17.87
N PRO A 36 -9.99 0.53 18.21
CA PRO A 36 -9.30 1.43 19.15
C PRO A 36 -9.17 0.78 20.53
N ASP A 37 -8.03 1.00 21.17
CA ASP A 37 -7.81 0.63 22.55
C ASP A 37 -8.59 1.55 23.51
N LYS A 38 -8.59 1.21 24.81
CA LYS A 38 -9.29 2.01 25.83
C LYS A 38 -8.78 3.44 25.88
N THR A 39 -7.49 3.65 25.64
CA THR A 39 -6.87 4.97 25.63
C THR A 39 -7.36 5.81 24.48
N ALA A 40 -7.41 5.25 23.27
CA ALA A 40 -7.94 5.94 22.10
C ALA A 40 -9.44 6.31 22.27
N ILE A 41 -10.24 5.40 22.87
CA ILE A 41 -11.66 5.67 23.16
C ILE A 41 -11.80 6.83 24.16
N SER A 42 -11.01 6.85 25.22
CA SER A 42 -11.03 7.95 26.19
C SER A 42 -10.63 9.31 25.58
N GLN A 43 -9.86 9.28 24.49
CA GLN A 43 -9.47 10.47 23.73
C GLN A 43 -10.46 10.84 22.61
N GLY A 44 -11.66 10.23 22.59
CA GLY A 44 -12.72 10.57 21.64
C GLY A 44 -12.73 9.76 20.34
N GLN A 45 -11.99 8.63 20.27
CA GLN A 45 -12.10 7.70 19.14
C GLN A 45 -13.45 6.97 19.17
N THR A 46 -14.21 7.07 18.10
CA THR A 46 -15.49 6.36 17.94
C THR A 46 -15.27 4.92 17.53
N VAL A 47 -16.01 4.00 18.14
CA VAL A 47 -16.09 2.60 17.69
C VAL A 47 -17.11 2.51 16.56
N PHE A 48 -16.65 2.26 15.34
CA PHE A 48 -17.48 2.27 14.13
C PHE A 48 -18.07 0.92 13.76
N ILE A 49 -17.39 -0.18 14.10
CA ILE A 49 -17.81 -1.56 13.78
C ILE A 49 -17.93 -2.37 15.06
N PRO A 50 -18.79 -3.42 15.09
CA PRO A 50 -18.87 -4.32 16.24
C PRO A 50 -17.51 -4.93 16.57
N GLN A 51 -17.17 -4.95 17.85
CA GLN A 51 -15.90 -5.48 18.38
C GLN A 51 -16.06 -6.93 18.79
N GLY A 52 -14.94 -7.63 18.94
CA GLY A 52 -14.89 -9.02 19.41
C GLY A 52 -14.81 -10.04 18.27
N LEU A 53 -14.81 -11.33 18.63
CA LEU A 53 -14.72 -12.46 17.71
C LEU A 53 -16.10 -12.81 17.16
N VAL A 54 -16.59 -12.01 16.21
CA VAL A 54 -17.96 -12.05 15.70
C VAL A 54 -18.09 -12.93 14.45
N VAL A 55 -17.00 -13.08 13.68
CA VAL A 55 -16.99 -13.87 12.45
C VAL A 55 -16.54 -15.30 12.77
N PHE A 56 -17.47 -16.24 12.70
CA PHE A 56 -17.26 -17.66 13.05
C PHE A 56 -16.69 -17.92 14.46
N GLY A 57 -16.77 -16.94 15.38
CA GLY A 57 -16.20 -17.04 16.72
C GLY A 57 -14.66 -17.05 16.78
N ILE A 58 -13.98 -16.82 15.66
CA ILE A 58 -12.51 -16.89 15.53
C ILE A 58 -11.92 -15.55 15.11
N PHE A 59 -12.59 -14.82 14.20
CA PHE A 59 -12.09 -13.58 13.64
C PHE A 59 -12.86 -12.36 14.11
N THR A 60 -12.16 -11.25 14.27
CA THR A 60 -12.80 -9.94 14.34
C THR A 60 -13.31 -9.54 12.95
N ILE A 61 -14.29 -8.63 12.89
CA ILE A 61 -14.82 -8.14 11.60
C ILE A 61 -13.69 -7.56 10.76
N ILE A 62 -12.82 -6.74 11.34
CA ILE A 62 -11.68 -6.16 10.62
C ILE A 62 -10.70 -7.23 10.14
N GLY A 63 -10.43 -8.24 10.97
CA GLY A 63 -9.58 -9.38 10.59
C GLY A 63 -10.17 -10.18 9.43
N GLY A 64 -11.48 -10.43 9.44
CA GLY A 64 -12.19 -11.09 8.34
C GLY A 64 -12.15 -10.26 7.04
N ILE A 65 -12.40 -8.95 7.13
CA ILE A 65 -12.37 -8.04 5.98
C ILE A 65 -10.96 -7.98 5.37
N THR A 66 -9.93 -7.82 6.19
CA THR A 66 -8.55 -7.75 5.70
C THR A 66 -8.08 -9.07 5.11
N ALA A 67 -8.43 -10.20 5.71
CA ALA A 67 -8.12 -11.53 5.17
C ALA A 67 -8.79 -11.76 3.82
N PHE A 68 -10.08 -11.43 3.71
CA PHE A 68 -10.82 -11.53 2.44
C PHE A 68 -10.23 -10.62 1.37
N GLY A 69 -9.84 -9.38 1.75
CA GLY A 69 -9.17 -8.45 0.84
C GLY A 69 -7.85 -9.00 0.30
N ARG A 70 -7.04 -9.68 1.12
CA ARG A 70 -5.80 -10.32 0.68
C ARG A 70 -6.03 -11.51 -0.25
N ILE A 71 -7.10 -12.29 -0.02
CA ILE A 71 -7.50 -13.36 -0.94
C ILE A 71 -7.92 -12.76 -2.29
N PHE A 72 -8.69 -11.69 -2.27
CA PHE A 72 -9.10 -10.97 -3.48
C PHE A 72 -7.90 -10.43 -4.27
N ASP A 73 -6.91 -9.85 -3.57
CA ASP A 73 -5.66 -9.35 -4.13
C ASP A 73 -4.90 -10.47 -4.87
N ALA A 74 -4.78 -11.65 -4.27
CA ALA A 74 -4.12 -12.80 -4.88
C ALA A 74 -4.75 -13.24 -6.23
N PHE A 75 -6.04 -13.01 -6.44
CA PHE A 75 -6.71 -13.26 -7.71
C PHE A 75 -6.55 -12.11 -8.70
N THR A 76 -6.57 -10.87 -8.21
CA THR A 76 -6.50 -9.69 -9.09
C THR A 76 -5.09 -9.43 -9.60
N ASP A 77 -4.04 -9.80 -8.87
CA ASP A 77 -2.64 -9.64 -9.28
C ASP A 77 -2.33 -10.26 -10.65
N PRO A 78 -2.55 -11.58 -10.89
CA PRO A 78 -2.28 -12.18 -12.20
C PRO A 78 -3.22 -11.67 -13.31
N MET A 79 -4.44 -11.25 -12.96
CA MET A 79 -5.38 -10.65 -13.92
C MET A 79 -4.86 -9.30 -14.42
N ILE A 80 -4.47 -8.41 -13.52
CA ILE A 80 -3.92 -7.09 -13.86
C ILE A 80 -2.58 -7.23 -14.59
N ALA A 81 -1.69 -8.13 -14.15
CA ALA A 81 -0.45 -8.43 -14.86
C ALA A 81 -0.72 -8.79 -16.33
N SER A 82 -1.61 -9.75 -16.57
CA SER A 82 -1.99 -10.17 -17.92
C SER A 82 -2.63 -9.04 -18.74
N LEU A 83 -3.51 -8.24 -18.14
CA LEU A 83 -4.15 -7.10 -18.81
C LEU A 83 -3.14 -6.04 -19.19
N SER A 84 -2.19 -5.71 -18.29
CA SER A 84 -1.17 -4.70 -18.55
C SER A 84 -0.18 -5.16 -19.62
N ASP A 85 0.17 -6.44 -19.66
CA ASP A 85 1.09 -7.00 -20.64
C ASP A 85 0.50 -7.04 -22.07
N ARG A 86 -0.83 -7.12 -22.20
CA ARG A 86 -1.55 -7.14 -23.48
C ARG A 86 -2.02 -5.75 -23.94
N CYS A 87 -1.83 -4.73 -23.15
CA CYS A 87 -2.28 -3.38 -23.50
C CYS A 87 -1.49 -2.79 -24.67
N THR A 88 -2.20 -2.24 -25.66
CA THR A 88 -1.63 -1.66 -26.89
C THR A 88 -1.88 -0.14 -26.98
N SER A 89 -1.60 0.59 -25.93
CA SER A 89 -1.84 2.03 -25.88
C SER A 89 -0.76 2.85 -26.60
N LYS A 90 -1.16 4.07 -27.07
CA LYS A 90 -0.23 5.05 -27.63
C LYS A 90 0.83 5.54 -26.63
N ASN A 91 0.52 5.53 -25.33
CA ASN A 91 1.40 6.00 -24.26
C ASN A 91 2.30 4.91 -23.67
N GLY A 92 2.30 3.72 -24.23
CA GLY A 92 2.98 2.55 -23.69
C GLY A 92 1.98 1.53 -23.18
N ARG A 93 2.49 0.42 -22.67
CA ARG A 93 1.71 -0.73 -22.24
C ARG A 93 1.25 -0.59 -20.78
N ARG A 94 2.10 -0.05 -19.91
CA ARG A 94 1.95 -0.01 -18.44
C ARG A 94 1.60 1.37 -17.89
N ILE A 95 2.10 2.44 -18.48
CA ILE A 95 1.83 3.83 -18.06
C ILE A 95 0.32 4.17 -17.98
N PRO A 96 -0.54 3.69 -18.90
CA PRO A 96 -1.98 3.92 -18.77
C PRO A 96 -2.60 3.37 -17.48
N PHE A 97 -2.13 2.19 -17.02
CA PHE A 97 -2.60 1.61 -15.75
C PHE A 97 -2.20 2.48 -14.56
N LEU A 98 -0.96 2.96 -14.52
CA LEU A 98 -0.50 3.88 -13.47
C LEU A 98 -1.37 5.14 -13.44
N LYS A 99 -1.68 5.70 -14.61
CA LYS A 99 -2.51 6.90 -14.74
C LYS A 99 -3.91 6.68 -14.18
N TRP A 100 -4.58 5.61 -14.60
CA TRP A 100 -5.97 5.35 -14.21
C TRP A 100 -6.10 4.82 -12.78
N ALA A 101 -5.13 4.09 -12.27
CA ALA A 101 -5.16 3.52 -10.94
C ALA A 101 -4.81 4.53 -9.83
N SER A 102 -4.04 5.59 -10.12
CA SER A 102 -3.56 6.52 -9.10
C SER A 102 -4.69 7.25 -8.36
N LEU A 103 -5.72 7.72 -9.06
CA LEU A 103 -6.85 8.41 -8.43
C LEU A 103 -7.74 7.46 -7.61
N PRO A 104 -8.19 6.30 -8.14
CA PRO A 104 -8.94 5.31 -7.34
C PRO A 104 -8.17 4.84 -6.12
N LEU A 105 -6.84 4.65 -6.21
CA LEU A 105 -6.00 4.25 -5.08
C LEU A 105 -5.99 5.31 -3.97
N ALA A 106 -5.77 6.56 -4.32
CA ALA A 106 -5.79 7.65 -3.34
C ALA A 106 -7.18 7.83 -2.71
N LEU A 107 -8.24 7.80 -3.53
CA LEU A 107 -9.62 7.93 -3.04
C LEU A 107 -10.05 6.77 -2.15
N SER A 108 -9.79 5.53 -2.56
CA SER A 108 -10.15 4.36 -1.75
C SER A 108 -9.41 4.34 -0.42
N THR A 109 -8.12 4.74 -0.40
CA THR A 109 -7.35 4.89 0.85
C THR A 109 -8.03 5.86 1.82
N VAL A 110 -8.51 6.99 1.34
CA VAL A 110 -9.23 7.97 2.17
C VAL A 110 -10.58 7.41 2.62
N LEU A 111 -11.36 6.87 1.68
CA LEU A 111 -12.71 6.39 1.95
C LEU A 111 -12.75 5.19 2.90
N VAL A 112 -11.70 4.39 2.98
CA VAL A 112 -11.55 3.33 3.98
C VAL A 112 -11.73 3.86 5.40
N PHE A 113 -11.31 5.10 5.70
CA PHE A 113 -11.46 5.72 7.03
C PHE A 113 -12.75 6.57 7.17
N TRP A 114 -13.58 6.63 6.12
CA TRP A 114 -14.85 7.35 6.12
C TRP A 114 -16.01 6.40 6.34
N SER A 115 -16.40 6.23 7.61
CA SER A 115 -17.59 5.43 7.95
C SER A 115 -18.85 6.24 7.65
N PRO A 116 -19.84 5.71 6.91
CA PRO A 116 -21.07 6.42 6.58
C PRO A 116 -21.96 6.71 7.79
N VAL A 117 -21.84 5.91 8.84
CA VAL A 117 -22.59 6.09 10.09
C VAL A 117 -21.64 6.38 11.25
N ASN A 118 -21.85 7.49 11.96
CA ASN A 118 -20.99 7.91 13.07
C ASN A 118 -21.32 7.18 14.41
N LYS A 119 -21.66 5.91 14.34
CA LYS A 119 -21.87 5.01 15.50
C LYS A 119 -21.52 3.59 15.13
N ASN A 120 -21.44 2.71 16.12
CA ASN A 120 -21.25 1.29 15.90
C ASN A 120 -22.38 0.70 15.03
N SER A 121 -22.03 0.19 13.85
CA SER A 121 -23.01 -0.36 12.90
C SER A 121 -22.38 -1.37 11.94
N TRP A 122 -23.12 -2.40 11.59
CA TRP A 122 -22.77 -3.35 10.53
C TRP A 122 -22.67 -2.71 9.14
N ILE A 123 -23.40 -1.60 8.90
CA ILE A 123 -23.33 -0.83 7.66
C ILE A 123 -21.89 -0.33 7.43
N ASN A 124 -21.22 0.12 8.48
CA ASN A 124 -19.81 0.53 8.41
C ASN A 124 -18.88 -0.64 8.03
N GLY A 125 -19.19 -1.86 8.51
CA GLY A 125 -18.42 -3.05 8.15
C GLY A 125 -18.57 -3.41 6.66
N VAL A 126 -19.78 -3.37 6.13
CA VAL A 126 -20.04 -3.60 4.70
C VAL A 126 -19.38 -2.52 3.84
N PHE A 127 -19.52 -1.25 4.22
CA PHE A 127 -18.86 -0.16 3.51
C PHE A 127 -17.34 -0.32 3.52
N LEU A 128 -16.76 -0.66 4.67
CA LEU A 128 -15.33 -0.93 4.80
C LEU A 128 -14.88 -2.07 3.90
N LEU A 129 -15.65 -3.17 3.84
CA LEU A 129 -15.33 -4.28 2.94
C LEU A 129 -15.26 -3.82 1.48
N ILE A 130 -16.26 -3.06 1.01
CA ILE A 130 -16.28 -2.55 -0.36
C ILE A 130 -15.08 -1.64 -0.62
N MET A 131 -14.76 -0.73 0.29
CA MET A 131 -13.63 0.20 0.14
C MET A 131 -12.28 -0.49 0.20
N ILE A 132 -12.12 -1.53 1.02
CA ILE A 132 -10.89 -2.34 1.07
C ILE A 132 -10.71 -3.14 -0.22
N LEU A 133 -11.77 -3.69 -0.80
CA LEU A 133 -11.68 -4.37 -2.10
C LEU A 133 -11.32 -3.40 -3.22
N ALA A 134 -11.92 -2.19 -3.22
CA ALA A 134 -11.57 -1.13 -4.16
C ALA A 134 -10.10 -0.68 -3.99
N TYR A 135 -9.62 -0.59 -2.75
CA TYR A 135 -8.23 -0.29 -2.44
C TYR A 135 -7.29 -1.38 -2.99
N TYR A 136 -7.55 -2.68 -2.70
CA TYR A 136 -6.70 -3.76 -3.19
C TYR A 136 -6.67 -3.83 -4.71
N LEU A 137 -7.82 -3.70 -5.37
CA LEU A 137 -7.87 -3.65 -6.83
C LEU A 137 -7.04 -2.48 -7.39
N SER A 138 -7.15 -1.32 -6.75
CA SER A 138 -6.45 -0.10 -7.21
C SER A 138 -4.95 -0.16 -6.97
N ILE A 139 -4.52 -0.69 -5.82
CA ILE A 139 -3.08 -0.82 -5.53
C ILE A 139 -2.44 -1.85 -6.45
N THR A 140 -3.09 -2.99 -6.70
CA THR A 140 -2.64 -3.97 -7.68
C THR A 140 -2.56 -3.37 -9.08
N ALA A 141 -3.58 -2.61 -9.50
CA ALA A 141 -3.60 -1.95 -10.82
C ALA A 141 -2.50 -0.90 -10.98
N TYR A 142 -1.98 -0.33 -9.90
CA TYR A 142 -0.83 0.57 -9.91
C TYR A 142 0.49 -0.17 -9.76
N CYS A 143 0.64 -1.00 -8.71
CA CYS A 143 1.92 -1.59 -8.30
C CYS A 143 2.40 -2.68 -9.26
N THR A 144 1.51 -3.54 -9.77
CA THR A 144 1.90 -4.65 -10.66
C THR A 144 2.53 -4.14 -11.96
N PRO A 145 1.90 -3.19 -12.71
CA PRO A 145 2.55 -2.60 -13.88
C PRO A 145 3.78 -1.74 -13.53
N TYR A 146 3.78 -1.06 -12.37
CA TYR A 146 4.91 -0.25 -11.91
C TYR A 146 6.14 -1.11 -11.67
N ASN A 147 6.02 -2.20 -10.91
CA ASN A 147 7.12 -3.12 -10.59
C ASN A 147 7.64 -3.81 -11.85
N ALA A 148 6.76 -4.13 -12.77
CA ALA A 148 7.14 -4.75 -14.02
C ALA A 148 7.88 -3.81 -14.98
N LEU A 149 7.80 -2.47 -14.81
CA LEU A 149 8.63 -1.50 -15.53
C LEU A 149 10.09 -1.50 -15.06
N ILE A 150 10.39 -1.87 -13.82
CA ILE A 150 11.75 -1.82 -13.25
C ILE A 150 12.75 -2.60 -14.11
N PRO A 151 12.57 -3.90 -14.40
CA PRO A 151 13.48 -4.66 -15.24
C PRO A 151 13.47 -4.22 -16.72
N GLU A 152 12.40 -3.59 -17.18
CA GLU A 152 12.29 -3.11 -18.55
C GLU A 152 13.01 -1.78 -18.78
N LEU A 153 13.01 -0.89 -17.78
CA LEU A 153 13.70 0.39 -17.82
C LEU A 153 15.22 0.27 -17.63
N GLY A 154 15.69 -0.79 -16.95
CA GLY A 154 17.11 -1.10 -16.76
C GLY A 154 17.60 -2.15 -17.71
N HIS A 155 18.44 -1.79 -18.70
CA HIS A 155 18.93 -2.70 -19.74
C HIS A 155 20.16 -3.50 -19.28
N THR A 156 20.93 -2.98 -18.32
CA THR A 156 22.09 -3.64 -17.72
C THR A 156 21.82 -3.97 -16.24
N GLN A 157 22.58 -4.93 -15.70
CA GLN A 157 22.48 -5.27 -14.27
C GLN A 157 22.73 -4.05 -13.38
N GLN A 158 23.70 -3.21 -13.73
CA GLN A 158 24.02 -2.00 -12.96
C GLN A 158 22.89 -0.96 -13.01
N GLU A 159 22.24 -0.79 -14.16
CA GLU A 159 21.09 0.11 -14.28
C GLU A 159 19.91 -0.36 -13.43
N ARG A 160 19.61 -1.67 -13.45
CA ARG A 160 18.56 -2.27 -12.60
C ARG A 160 18.86 -2.08 -11.12
N LEU A 161 20.12 -2.27 -10.71
CA LEU A 161 20.55 -2.06 -9.34
C LEU A 161 20.38 -0.59 -8.91
N ASN A 162 20.77 0.35 -9.75
CA ASN A 162 20.59 1.78 -9.48
C ASN A 162 19.12 2.17 -9.32
N ILE A 163 18.24 1.68 -10.23
CA ILE A 163 16.79 1.90 -10.14
C ILE A 163 16.26 1.31 -8.84
N SER A 164 16.58 0.05 -8.54
CA SER A 164 16.11 -0.64 -7.33
C SER A 164 16.59 0.04 -6.05
N THR A 165 17.82 0.55 -6.02
CA THR A 165 18.35 1.28 -4.86
C THR A 165 17.51 2.55 -4.58
N VAL A 166 17.25 3.37 -5.61
CA VAL A 166 16.48 4.60 -5.43
C VAL A 166 15.03 4.28 -5.04
N ILE A 167 14.44 3.24 -5.61
CA ILE A 167 13.10 2.75 -5.27
C ILE A 167 13.06 2.30 -3.80
N SER A 168 14.06 1.58 -3.30
CA SER A 168 14.12 1.16 -1.90
C SER A 168 14.18 2.35 -0.95
N PHE A 169 14.98 3.37 -1.25
CA PHE A 169 14.99 4.61 -0.48
C PHE A 169 13.63 5.31 -0.44
N THR A 170 12.97 5.43 -1.58
CA THR A 170 11.65 6.08 -1.65
C THR A 170 10.56 5.25 -0.99
N PHE A 171 10.66 3.91 -1.00
CA PHE A 171 9.76 3.03 -0.26
C PHE A 171 9.89 3.26 1.26
N ILE A 172 11.12 3.25 1.79
CA ILE A 172 11.38 3.52 3.20
C ILE A 172 10.88 4.92 3.59
N ALA A 173 11.17 5.93 2.77
CA ALA A 173 10.72 7.30 3.02
C ALA A 173 9.18 7.41 3.03
N GLY A 174 8.48 6.78 2.07
CA GLY A 174 7.03 6.77 2.01
C GLY A 174 6.40 6.09 3.23
N THR A 175 6.95 4.93 3.62
CA THR A 175 6.51 4.21 4.83
C THR A 175 6.78 5.02 6.10
N ALA A 176 7.94 5.67 6.20
CA ALA A 176 8.28 6.53 7.35
C ALA A 176 7.29 7.69 7.49
N VAL A 177 6.89 8.33 6.38
CA VAL A 177 5.87 9.39 6.41
C VAL A 177 4.53 8.83 6.89
N ALA A 178 4.15 7.61 6.53
CA ALA A 178 2.93 6.98 7.05
C ALA A 178 2.97 6.78 8.58
N TYR A 179 4.16 6.54 9.16
CA TYR A 179 4.34 6.47 10.61
C TYR A 179 4.35 7.85 11.30
N LEU A 180 4.54 8.95 10.56
CA LEU A 180 4.40 10.32 11.09
C LEU A 180 2.93 10.73 11.29
N ALA A 181 1.97 9.95 10.83
CA ALA A 181 0.55 10.28 10.90
C ALA A 181 0.08 10.69 12.30
N PRO A 182 0.45 10.02 13.44
CA PRO A 182 0.05 10.45 14.79
C PRO A 182 0.51 11.85 15.14
N THR A 183 1.70 12.24 14.75
CA THR A 183 2.21 13.60 14.97
C THR A 183 1.39 14.62 14.20
N ILE A 184 1.00 14.30 12.97
CA ILE A 184 0.24 15.19 12.11
C ILE A 184 -1.21 15.32 12.61
N TRP A 185 -1.92 14.21 12.90
CA TRP A 185 -3.30 14.33 13.40
C TRP A 185 -3.36 14.95 14.79
N GLY A 186 -2.32 14.76 15.62
CA GLY A 186 -2.21 15.44 16.90
C GLY A 186 -2.36 16.96 16.81
N MET A 187 -1.84 17.55 15.74
CA MET A 187 -1.94 19.00 15.47
C MET A 187 -3.37 19.42 15.08
N PHE A 188 -4.16 18.52 14.49
CA PHE A 188 -5.51 18.81 14.04
C PHE A 188 -6.61 18.45 15.05
N ILE A 189 -6.30 17.70 16.12
CA ILE A 189 -7.27 17.29 17.14
C ILE A 189 -8.02 18.48 17.76
N PRO A 190 -7.36 19.61 18.12
CA PRO A 190 -8.07 20.74 18.73
C PRO A 190 -9.14 21.36 17.81
N ALA A 191 -8.96 21.29 16.49
CA ALA A 191 -9.88 21.90 15.52
C ALA A 191 -10.98 20.95 15.04
N PHE A 192 -10.68 19.65 14.86
CA PHE A 192 -11.56 18.69 14.17
C PHE A 192 -11.98 17.50 15.05
N GLY A 193 -11.53 17.45 16.31
CA GLY A 193 -11.65 16.26 17.15
C GLY A 193 -10.80 15.08 16.61
N ARG A 194 -10.70 14.00 17.38
CA ARG A 194 -9.79 12.89 17.05
C ARG A 194 -10.10 12.24 15.71
N VAL A 195 -11.34 11.83 15.48
CA VAL A 195 -11.72 11.15 14.21
C VAL A 195 -11.58 12.08 13.01
N GLY A 196 -12.00 13.35 13.14
CA GLY A 196 -11.84 14.36 12.09
C GLY A 196 -10.38 14.63 11.75
N ALA A 197 -9.53 14.72 12.76
CA ALA A 197 -8.09 14.95 12.63
C ALA A 197 -7.41 13.78 11.88
N ILE A 198 -7.73 12.53 12.20
CA ILE A 198 -7.22 11.33 11.52
C ILE A 198 -7.64 11.35 10.05
N ARG A 199 -8.93 11.58 9.76
CA ARG A 199 -9.46 11.67 8.39
C ARG A 199 -8.80 12.77 7.58
N MET A 200 -8.61 13.96 8.16
CA MET A 200 -7.94 15.09 7.53
C MET A 200 -6.48 14.75 7.20
N THR A 201 -5.76 14.16 8.15
CA THR A 201 -4.37 13.74 7.96
C THR A 201 -4.24 12.76 6.79
N PHE A 202 -5.06 11.71 6.76
CA PHE A 202 -5.00 10.74 5.66
C PHE A 202 -5.44 11.32 4.32
N THR A 203 -6.36 12.29 4.32
CA THR A 203 -6.74 13.01 3.09
C THR A 203 -5.57 13.84 2.54
N LEU A 204 -4.87 14.58 3.41
CA LEU A 204 -3.70 15.36 3.00
C LEU A 204 -2.57 14.45 2.50
N MET A 205 -2.28 13.37 3.22
CA MET A 205 -1.25 12.41 2.81
C MET A 205 -1.62 11.74 1.49
N ALA A 206 -2.90 11.37 1.28
CA ALA A 206 -3.36 10.78 0.03
C ALA A 206 -3.28 11.76 -1.15
N ALA A 207 -3.54 13.05 -0.93
CA ALA A 207 -3.36 14.09 -1.95
C ALA A 207 -1.89 14.22 -2.38
N ILE A 208 -0.96 14.23 -1.42
CA ILE A 208 0.49 14.24 -1.70
C ILE A 208 0.89 12.95 -2.44
N ALA A 209 0.44 11.79 -1.97
CA ALA A 209 0.71 10.52 -2.62
C ALA A 209 0.20 10.47 -4.06
N PHE A 210 -1.00 10.97 -4.31
CA PHE A 210 -1.57 11.05 -5.65
C PHE A 210 -0.70 11.88 -6.59
N ILE A 211 -0.24 13.06 -6.15
CA ILE A 211 0.67 13.89 -6.94
C ILE A 211 1.97 13.14 -7.25
N CYS A 212 2.57 12.50 -6.25
CA CYS A 212 3.79 11.70 -6.41
C CYS A 212 3.59 10.53 -7.39
N MET A 213 2.45 9.84 -7.33
CA MET A 213 2.11 8.74 -8.23
C MET A 213 1.89 9.18 -9.68
N LEU A 214 1.50 10.43 -9.91
CA LEU A 214 1.36 10.98 -11.26
C LEU A 214 2.70 11.39 -11.88
N VAL A 215 3.76 11.63 -11.09
CA VAL A 215 5.07 12.03 -11.62
C VAL A 215 5.60 11.05 -12.66
N PRO A 216 5.68 9.73 -12.43
CA PRO A 216 6.16 8.79 -13.45
C PRO A 216 5.25 8.77 -14.69
N VAL A 217 3.94 8.98 -14.54
CA VAL A 217 2.98 8.99 -15.65
C VAL A 217 3.28 10.09 -16.67
N PHE A 218 3.65 11.27 -16.19
CA PHE A 218 3.94 12.43 -17.06
C PHE A 218 5.41 12.52 -17.46
N CYS A 219 6.32 12.01 -16.65
CA CYS A 219 7.75 12.16 -16.85
C CYS A 219 8.41 11.00 -17.61
N ILE A 220 7.81 9.80 -17.61
CA ILE A 220 8.35 8.61 -18.27
C ILE A 220 7.54 8.28 -19.52
N ARG A 221 8.18 8.32 -20.67
CA ARG A 221 7.61 7.83 -21.93
C ARG A 221 8.10 6.40 -22.14
N GLU A 222 7.27 5.41 -21.82
CA GLU A 222 7.63 3.99 -21.87
C GLU A 222 8.27 3.59 -23.21
N LYS A 223 7.72 4.07 -24.34
CA LYS A 223 8.21 3.75 -25.69
C LYS A 223 9.64 4.21 -26.00
N ASP A 224 10.16 5.18 -25.26
CA ASP A 224 11.54 5.64 -25.45
C ASP A 224 12.55 4.67 -24.85
N TYR A 225 12.11 3.80 -23.93
CA TYR A 225 12.98 2.97 -23.08
C TYR A 225 12.69 1.47 -23.20
N VAL A 226 11.53 1.07 -23.68
CA VAL A 226 11.06 -0.32 -23.64
C VAL A 226 10.62 -0.76 -25.04
N ASP A 227 11.08 -1.94 -25.49
CA ASP A 227 10.53 -2.61 -26.68
C ASP A 227 9.21 -3.29 -26.31
N THR A 228 8.12 -2.76 -26.79
CA THR A 228 6.77 -3.24 -26.50
C THR A 228 6.42 -4.44 -27.37
N VAL A 229 6.83 -5.64 -26.97
CA VAL A 229 6.34 -6.90 -27.57
C VAL A 229 5.25 -7.45 -26.64
N PRO A 230 4.00 -7.59 -27.10
CA PRO A 230 2.93 -8.16 -26.30
C PRO A 230 3.23 -9.62 -25.94
N ALA A 231 3.05 -9.99 -24.66
CA ALA A 231 3.20 -11.36 -24.22
C ALA A 231 2.11 -12.26 -24.85
N LYS A 232 2.50 -13.40 -25.42
CA LYS A 232 1.59 -14.37 -26.04
C LYS A 232 1.09 -15.45 -25.09
N GLU A 233 1.76 -15.64 -23.95
CA GLU A 233 1.43 -16.69 -22.99
C GLU A 233 0.33 -16.26 -22.00
N SER A 234 -0.41 -17.25 -21.48
CA SER A 234 -1.38 -16.99 -20.42
C SER A 234 -0.70 -16.88 -19.07
N ALA A 235 -1.13 -15.94 -18.22
CA ALA A 235 -0.55 -15.71 -16.89
C ALA A 235 -0.53 -16.98 -16.03
N PHE A 236 -1.59 -17.79 -16.04
CA PHE A 236 -1.68 -19.03 -15.28
C PHE A 236 -0.74 -20.12 -15.78
N GLY A 237 -0.51 -20.21 -17.12
CA GLY A 237 0.44 -21.15 -17.69
C GLY A 237 1.88 -20.84 -17.28
N SER A 238 2.29 -19.59 -17.36
CA SER A 238 3.59 -19.10 -16.89
C SER A 238 3.79 -19.35 -15.39
N LEU A 239 2.78 -19.09 -14.57
CA LEU A 239 2.82 -19.30 -13.13
C LEU A 239 3.06 -20.79 -12.81
N ALA A 240 2.27 -21.70 -13.41
CA ALA A 240 2.39 -23.14 -13.22
C ALA A 240 3.78 -23.66 -13.63
N ALA A 241 4.36 -23.14 -14.72
CA ALA A 241 5.70 -23.47 -15.17
C ALA A 241 6.78 -23.01 -14.15
N THR A 242 6.62 -21.81 -13.59
CA THR A 242 7.56 -21.24 -12.62
C THR A 242 7.56 -22.04 -11.30
N PHE A 243 6.40 -22.52 -10.83
CA PHE A 243 6.30 -23.36 -9.64
C PHE A 243 6.90 -24.77 -9.78
N LYS A 244 7.22 -25.23 -11.00
CA LYS A 244 8.00 -26.47 -11.21
C LYS A 244 9.46 -26.32 -10.79
N ASN A 245 10.00 -25.12 -10.76
CA ASN A 245 11.38 -24.85 -10.33
C ASN A 245 11.49 -24.98 -8.78
N ALA A 246 12.37 -25.88 -8.31
CA ALA A 246 12.56 -26.14 -6.88
C ALA A 246 13.16 -24.95 -6.13
N GLU A 247 14.09 -24.22 -6.75
CA GLU A 247 14.71 -23.04 -6.13
C GLU A 247 13.70 -21.88 -5.99
N PHE A 248 12.82 -21.72 -6.98
CA PHE A 248 11.73 -20.76 -6.89
C PHE A 248 10.77 -21.08 -5.75
N ARG A 249 10.42 -22.34 -5.52
CA ARG A 249 9.57 -22.73 -4.37
C ARG A 249 10.22 -22.42 -3.02
N LYS A 250 11.54 -22.64 -2.88
CA LYS A 250 12.28 -22.31 -1.65
C LYS A 250 12.29 -20.79 -1.43
N PHE A 251 12.53 -20.03 -2.50
CA PHE A 251 12.49 -18.56 -2.45
C PHE A 251 11.11 -18.05 -2.00
N VAL A 252 10.03 -18.54 -2.63
CA VAL A 252 8.65 -18.17 -2.27
C VAL A 252 8.34 -18.51 -0.83
N ALA A 253 8.75 -19.71 -0.35
CA ALA A 253 8.53 -20.07 1.04
C ALA A 253 9.24 -19.11 2.01
N SER A 254 10.49 -18.74 1.74
CA SER A 254 11.22 -17.75 2.54
C SER A 254 10.54 -16.38 2.52
N ASP A 255 10.10 -15.94 1.35
CA ASP A 255 9.43 -14.67 1.15
C ASP A 255 8.08 -14.58 1.91
N ILE A 256 7.31 -15.69 1.95
CA ILE A 256 6.08 -15.78 2.73
C ILE A 256 6.36 -15.52 4.22
N PHE A 257 7.37 -16.17 4.80
CA PHE A 257 7.71 -15.97 6.23
C PHE A 257 8.18 -14.53 6.49
N TYR A 258 8.95 -13.96 5.58
CA TYR A 258 9.39 -12.57 5.67
C TYR A 258 8.19 -11.60 5.69
N TRP A 259 7.25 -11.74 4.75
CA TRP A 259 6.08 -10.87 4.69
C TRP A 259 5.11 -11.06 5.85
N ILE A 260 4.96 -12.29 6.38
CA ILE A 260 4.19 -12.53 7.60
C ILE A 260 4.81 -11.76 8.77
N ALA A 261 6.10 -11.90 9.00
CA ALA A 261 6.80 -11.24 10.09
C ALA A 261 6.70 -9.71 9.97
N LEU A 262 6.92 -9.16 8.77
CA LEU A 262 6.84 -7.74 8.51
C LEU A 262 5.41 -7.19 8.76
N THR A 263 4.40 -7.89 8.28
CA THR A 263 2.99 -7.47 8.45
C THR A 263 2.56 -7.51 9.92
N MET A 264 2.95 -8.57 10.64
CA MET A 264 2.69 -8.68 12.08
C MET A 264 3.34 -7.52 12.85
N PHE A 265 4.58 -7.19 12.50
CA PHE A 265 5.29 -6.07 13.10
C PHE A 265 4.59 -4.74 12.80
N GLN A 266 4.32 -4.44 11.53
CA GLN A 266 3.70 -3.19 11.10
C GLN A 266 2.33 -2.96 11.77
N THR A 267 1.49 -3.98 11.79
CA THR A 267 0.16 -3.89 12.41
C THR A 267 0.22 -3.86 13.93
N GLY A 268 1.18 -4.56 14.54
CA GLY A 268 1.33 -4.68 15.99
C GLY A 268 2.02 -3.49 16.65
N LEU A 269 2.89 -2.77 15.93
CA LEU A 269 3.71 -1.71 16.51
C LEU A 269 2.89 -0.60 17.22
N PRO A 270 1.82 -0.04 16.63
CA PRO A 270 1.01 0.96 17.32
C PRO A 270 0.41 0.44 18.63
N PHE A 271 -0.10 -0.80 18.65
CA PHE A 271 -0.65 -1.41 19.86
C PHE A 271 0.42 -1.71 20.91
N PHE A 272 1.60 -2.15 20.48
CA PHE A 272 2.73 -2.36 21.38
C PHE A 272 3.10 -1.06 22.11
N VAL A 273 3.18 0.06 21.39
CA VAL A 273 3.52 1.36 21.96
C VAL A 273 2.41 1.86 22.89
N THR A 274 1.15 1.84 22.46
CA THR A 274 0.06 2.47 23.20
C THR A 274 -0.49 1.59 24.31
N SER A 275 -0.70 0.29 24.05
CA SER A 275 -1.37 -0.62 24.98
C SER A 275 -0.40 -1.29 25.95
N LEU A 276 0.80 -1.70 25.48
CA LEU A 276 1.77 -2.41 26.30
C LEU A 276 2.72 -1.43 27.02
N LEU A 277 3.36 -0.53 26.29
CA LEU A 277 4.29 0.45 26.85
C LEU A 277 3.56 1.66 27.48
N LYS A 278 2.27 1.85 27.20
CA LYS A 278 1.46 2.99 27.65
C LYS A 278 2.06 4.36 27.27
N LEU A 279 2.76 4.40 26.14
CA LEU A 279 3.38 5.61 25.60
C LEU A 279 2.43 6.31 24.63
N PRO A 280 2.62 7.62 24.37
CA PRO A 280 1.88 8.35 23.35
C PRO A 280 2.05 7.73 21.96
N GLU A 281 1.02 7.81 21.13
CA GLU A 281 1.02 7.28 19.74
C GLU A 281 2.17 7.83 18.89
N THR A 282 2.59 9.08 19.14
CA THR A 282 3.72 9.74 18.46
C THR A 282 5.04 8.98 18.62
N MET A 283 5.20 8.21 19.68
CA MET A 283 6.37 7.37 19.92
C MET A 283 6.47 6.20 18.93
N THR A 284 5.38 5.81 18.30
CA THR A 284 5.38 4.78 17.23
C THR A 284 6.36 5.16 16.10
N THR A 285 6.40 6.44 15.74
CA THR A 285 7.35 6.96 14.75
C THR A 285 8.81 6.76 15.19
N LEU A 286 9.12 7.07 16.45
CA LEU A 286 10.47 6.95 16.99
C LEU A 286 10.94 5.48 16.99
N TYR A 287 10.07 4.55 17.40
CA TYR A 287 10.38 3.12 17.37
C TYR A 287 10.59 2.60 15.95
N PHE A 288 9.76 3.04 14.99
CA PHE A 288 9.96 2.67 13.59
C PHE A 288 11.29 3.20 13.04
N VAL A 289 11.61 4.47 13.27
CA VAL A 289 12.88 5.07 12.82
C VAL A 289 14.07 4.36 13.46
N GLY A 290 14.00 4.09 14.77
CA GLY A 290 15.05 3.36 15.48
C GLY A 290 15.30 1.97 14.90
N MET A 291 14.22 1.22 14.60
CA MET A 291 14.33 -0.09 13.97
C MET A 291 14.91 0.00 12.56
N THR A 292 14.45 0.96 11.76
CA THR A 292 14.95 1.13 10.37
C THR A 292 16.41 1.56 10.34
N ALA A 293 16.88 2.29 11.35
CA ALA A 293 18.29 2.70 11.44
C ALA A 293 19.23 1.55 11.88
N LEU A 294 18.67 0.51 12.54
CA LEU A 294 19.42 -0.65 13.01
C LEU A 294 19.39 -1.84 12.02
N SER A 295 18.52 -1.82 11.04
CA SER A 295 18.36 -2.85 9.99
C SER A 295 19.12 -2.50 8.72
#